data_91c48925d15884103889c15656cb8789
#
_entry.id   91c48925d15884103889c15656cb8789
#
_cell.length_a   1.000
_cell.length_b   1.000
_cell.length_c   1.000
_cell.angle_alpha   90.00
_cell.angle_beta   90.00
_cell.angle_gamma   90.00
#
_symmetry.space_group_name_H-M   'P 1'
#
loop_
_entity.id
_entity.type
_entity.pdbx_description
1 polymer ?
#
loop_
_entity_poly.entity_id
_entity_poly.type
_entity_poly.pdbx_seq_one_letter_code
_entity_poly.pdbx_strand_id
1 'polypeptide(L)'
;MNQPPKYQEMGFFPLCMTSRKNLSGITAFRKLKCPDPSMIPLPAEVKKSSCPLLCVEESSCLSYNFGPGENKKMFKCQLSDSDRFASFNNFTADNTFLYRGVKSRCEISSFLCTKNEICVPNYKDNTAECKCRYASGYTGKPCEAKCCAQLLRDGFTSNGVYTINPDGGKPIPVLCDMTTDGGGWTVFQRRLDGSVDFYRDWKAYKEGFGSLSGEFWLGNDNLHRVTNANEVMLRVDLEDFEGNITYAEYKTFKVADEADNYRLTLREYNGTAGDSFMDHSGMQFSTKDQDSDQSKISCAQYYKGAWWYKGCHISNLNGFYLNGQHASHAEGVNWFTFRGFYYSLKRTEMKVKAKG
;
A
#
# COMPACT_ATOMS: atom_id res chain seq x y z
N MET A 1 23.23 16.38 39.93
CA MET A 1 24.27 15.95 38.97
C MET A 1 23.97 14.49 38.64
N ASN A 2 23.19 14.26 37.58
CA ASN A 2 22.88 12.92 37.12
C ASN A 2 24.01 12.46 36.21
N GLN A 3 24.77 11.47 36.65
CA GLN A 3 25.72 10.80 35.77
C GLN A 3 24.96 10.13 34.61
N PRO A 4 25.49 10.18 33.39
CA PRO A 4 24.93 9.41 32.28
C PRO A 4 25.00 7.90 32.59
N PRO A 5 24.09 7.08 32.08
CA PRO A 5 24.05 5.66 32.35
C PRO A 5 25.37 4.99 31.97
N LYS A 6 26.01 4.31 32.95
CA LYS A 6 27.23 3.55 32.75
C LYS A 6 26.99 2.50 31.68
N TYR A 7 27.83 2.51 30.64
CA TYR A 7 27.87 1.53 29.56
C TYR A 7 27.98 0.12 30.14
N GLN A 8 26.91 -0.65 30.05
CA GLN A 8 26.99 -2.10 30.24
C GLN A 8 27.46 -2.73 28.93
N GLU A 9 28.51 -3.49 29.02
CA GLU A 9 29.20 -4.31 28.04
C GLU A 9 28.80 -4.10 26.56
N MET A 10 29.70 -3.53 25.77
CA MET A 10 29.60 -3.50 24.31
C MET A 10 29.64 -4.93 23.78
N GLY A 11 28.48 -5.45 23.42
CA GLY A 11 28.37 -6.80 22.88
C GLY A 11 29.16 -6.96 21.58
N PHE A 12 29.85 -8.09 21.43
CA PHE A 12 30.47 -8.49 20.18
C PHE A 12 29.37 -8.81 19.16
N PHE A 13 29.18 -7.96 18.16
CA PHE A 13 28.38 -8.31 16.99
C PHE A 13 29.31 -8.62 15.83
N PRO A 14 29.21 -9.81 15.27
CA PRO A 14 29.86 -10.08 14.00
C PRO A 14 29.07 -9.34 12.91
N LEU A 15 29.72 -8.36 12.28
CA LEU A 15 29.37 -7.84 10.97
C LEU A 15 27.93 -7.33 10.77
N CYS A 16 27.80 -6.07 10.53
CA CYS A 16 26.59 -5.52 9.90
C CYS A 16 26.51 -6.10 8.47
N MET A 17 25.70 -7.14 8.27
CA MET A 17 25.54 -7.78 6.96
C MET A 17 24.21 -7.36 6.37
N THR A 18 24.22 -6.73 5.19
CA THR A 18 23.01 -6.65 4.35
C THR A 18 23.08 -7.71 3.26
N SER A 19 22.07 -8.53 3.17
CA SER A 19 21.88 -9.45 2.05
C SER A 19 21.32 -8.67 0.86
N ARG A 20 22.04 -8.54 -0.24
CA ARG A 20 21.45 -8.24 -1.55
C ARG A 20 21.29 -9.54 -2.32
N LYS A 21 20.05 -9.87 -2.67
CA LYS A 21 19.79 -10.89 -3.69
C LYS A 21 20.22 -10.31 -5.05
N ASN A 22 21.25 -10.87 -5.64
CA ASN A 22 21.47 -10.74 -7.08
C ASN A 22 20.53 -11.72 -7.80
N LEU A 23 20.10 -11.38 -9.00
CA LEU A 23 19.26 -12.18 -9.91
C LEU A 23 19.82 -13.59 -10.24
N SER A 24 20.99 -13.96 -9.74
CA SER A 24 21.65 -15.26 -9.90
C SER A 24 21.65 -16.15 -8.66
N GLY A 25 20.94 -15.79 -7.59
CA GLY A 25 20.78 -16.66 -6.41
C GLY A 25 22.00 -16.79 -5.49
N ILE A 26 23.09 -16.05 -5.71
CA ILE A 26 24.30 -16.08 -4.88
C ILE A 26 24.24 -14.96 -3.84
N THR A 27 24.24 -15.33 -2.56
CA THR A 27 24.28 -14.37 -1.45
C THR A 27 25.72 -13.93 -1.21
N ALA A 28 26.09 -12.72 -1.65
CA ALA A 28 27.38 -12.12 -1.31
C ALA A 28 27.24 -11.27 -0.05
N PHE A 29 27.99 -11.62 0.98
CA PHE A 29 28.08 -10.85 2.22
C PHE A 29 29.19 -9.81 2.10
N ARG A 30 28.88 -8.53 2.34
CA ARG A 30 29.86 -7.44 2.38
C ARG A 30 29.86 -6.77 3.74
N LYS A 31 31.05 -6.45 4.26
CA LYS A 31 31.26 -5.68 5.50
C LYS A 31 30.87 -4.23 5.27
N LEU A 32 30.28 -3.57 6.26
CA LEU A 32 29.76 -2.21 6.15
C LEU A 32 30.68 -1.21 6.85
N LYS A 33 30.81 -0.01 6.27
CA LYS A 33 31.46 1.16 6.82
C LYS A 33 30.41 2.25 7.01
N CYS A 34 30.50 3.03 8.11
CA CYS A 34 29.73 4.26 8.24
C CYS A 34 30.36 5.33 7.35
N PRO A 35 29.62 5.91 6.38
CA PRO A 35 30.10 7.09 5.67
C PRO A 35 29.74 8.35 6.44
N ASP A 36 30.64 9.26 6.37
CA ASP A 36 30.66 10.62 6.83
C ASP A 36 29.44 11.50 6.43
N PRO A 37 29.01 12.53 7.24
CA PRO A 37 29.86 13.71 7.54
C PRO A 37 30.02 14.09 9.03
N SER A 38 29.67 13.25 9.93
CA SER A 38 29.68 13.50 11.39
C SER A 38 30.89 12.88 12.12
N MET A 39 32.01 12.73 11.45
CA MET A 39 33.20 12.13 12.06
C MET A 39 33.86 13.07 13.06
N ILE A 40 34.03 12.55 14.27
CA ILE A 40 34.72 13.25 15.36
C ILE A 40 36.25 13.21 15.06
N PRO A 41 36.95 14.35 15.05
CA PRO A 41 38.39 14.38 14.76
C PRO A 41 39.19 13.57 15.78
N LEU A 42 40.03 12.65 15.30
CA LEU A 42 40.87 11.82 16.13
C LEU A 42 42.34 11.80 15.60
N PRO A 43 43.32 11.36 16.43
CA PRO A 43 44.66 11.04 15.96
C PRO A 43 44.61 10.06 14.81
N ALA A 44 45.53 10.18 13.85
CA ALA A 44 45.58 9.35 12.64
C ALA A 44 45.60 7.85 12.93
N GLU A 45 46.23 7.45 14.04
CA GLU A 45 46.33 6.06 14.46
C GLU A 45 46.30 5.88 15.99
N VAL A 46 45.69 4.82 16.47
CA VAL A 46 45.51 4.50 17.89
C VAL A 46 45.83 3.03 18.19
N LYS A 47 46.11 2.71 19.46
CA LYS A 47 46.22 1.30 19.90
C LYS A 47 44.82 0.66 19.86
N LYS A 48 44.75 -0.64 19.66
CA LYS A 48 43.50 -1.41 19.55
C LYS A 48 42.51 -1.18 20.72
N SER A 49 43.04 -1.03 21.94
CA SER A 49 42.27 -0.81 23.16
C SER A 49 41.81 0.63 23.35
N SER A 50 42.31 1.59 22.60
CA SER A 50 42.03 3.02 22.79
C SER A 50 40.76 3.47 22.08
N CYS A 51 40.39 2.84 20.97
CA CYS A 51 39.21 3.24 20.20
C CYS A 51 37.87 3.18 20.99
N PRO A 52 37.59 2.10 21.74
CA PRO A 52 36.42 2.07 22.66
C PRO A 52 36.45 3.15 23.72
N LEU A 53 37.64 3.42 24.31
CA LEU A 53 37.79 4.43 25.36
C LEU A 53 37.54 5.83 24.81
N LEU A 54 38.06 6.16 23.65
CA LEU A 54 37.80 7.44 22.98
C LEU A 54 36.33 7.68 22.70
N CYS A 55 35.57 6.64 22.31
CA CYS A 55 34.12 6.75 22.13
C CYS A 55 33.38 6.93 23.47
N VAL A 56 33.88 6.36 24.55
CA VAL A 56 33.29 6.55 25.89
C VAL A 56 33.57 7.95 26.46
N GLU A 57 34.72 8.52 26.16
CA GLU A 57 35.12 9.86 26.58
C GLU A 57 34.41 10.97 25.78
N GLU A 58 34.02 10.68 24.55
CA GLU A 58 33.30 11.61 23.68
C GLU A 58 31.79 11.47 23.87
N SER A 59 31.16 12.49 24.46
CA SER A 59 29.73 12.49 24.85
C SER A 59 28.76 12.34 23.69
N SER A 60 29.16 12.69 22.48
CA SER A 60 28.37 12.59 21.25
C SER A 60 28.56 11.25 20.52
N CYS A 61 29.53 10.43 20.94
CA CYS A 61 29.86 9.20 20.22
C CYS A 61 28.79 8.10 20.44
N LEU A 62 28.17 7.66 19.36
CA LEU A 62 27.23 6.53 19.32
C LEU A 62 27.82 5.27 18.70
N SER A 63 28.84 5.41 17.86
CA SER A 63 29.51 4.28 17.23
C SER A 63 30.95 4.60 16.84
N TYR A 64 31.71 3.55 16.57
CA TYR A 64 33.03 3.70 15.98
C TYR A 64 33.35 2.58 15.02
N ASN A 65 34.14 2.92 14.01
CA ASN A 65 34.80 1.96 13.13
C ASN A 65 36.23 1.81 13.53
N PHE A 66 36.75 0.59 13.47
CA PHE A 66 38.17 0.38 13.71
C PHE A 66 38.75 -0.61 12.70
N GLY A 67 39.86 -0.28 12.11
CA GLY A 67 40.49 -1.03 11.04
C GLY A 67 42.01 -0.93 11.06
N PRO A 68 42.72 -1.60 10.12
CA PRO A 68 44.16 -1.64 10.10
C PRO A 68 44.75 -0.24 9.86
N GLY A 69 45.77 0.11 10.64
CA GLY A 69 46.62 1.25 10.42
C GLY A 69 47.80 0.93 9.47
N GLU A 70 48.72 1.88 9.34
CA GLU A 70 49.88 1.74 8.45
C GLU A 70 50.90 0.73 8.96
N ASN A 71 50.88 0.42 10.25
CA ASN A 71 51.72 -0.62 10.83
C ASN A 71 50.94 -1.63 11.66
N LYS A 72 51.47 -2.86 11.84
CA LYS A 72 50.74 -3.98 12.49
C LYS A 72 50.31 -3.76 13.95
N LYS A 73 50.80 -2.72 14.64
CA LYS A 73 50.55 -2.42 16.04
C LYS A 73 49.54 -1.27 16.23
N MET A 74 49.25 -0.52 15.17
CA MET A 74 48.39 0.66 15.19
C MET A 74 47.15 0.41 14.34
N PHE A 75 46.09 1.10 14.68
CA PHE A 75 44.77 0.94 14.06
C PHE A 75 44.17 2.32 13.75
N LYS A 76 43.41 2.42 12.66
CA LYS A 76 42.58 3.58 12.37
C LYS A 76 41.30 3.46 13.19
N CYS A 77 40.91 4.54 13.88
CA CYS A 77 39.72 4.66 14.67
C CYS A 77 38.86 5.83 14.12
N GLN A 78 37.60 5.60 13.89
CA GLN A 78 36.68 6.60 13.39
C GLN A 78 35.47 6.61 14.32
N LEU A 79 35.26 7.68 15.06
CA LEU A 79 34.10 7.88 15.93
C LEU A 79 32.96 8.51 15.13
N SER A 80 31.71 8.22 15.50
CA SER A 80 30.51 8.78 14.88
C SER A 80 29.48 9.09 15.96
N ASP A 81 28.77 10.20 15.81
CA ASP A 81 27.59 10.57 16.59
C ASP A 81 26.32 9.88 16.08
N SER A 82 26.44 9.01 15.11
CA SER A 82 25.38 8.21 14.55
C SER A 82 25.66 6.70 14.65
N ASP A 83 24.63 5.91 14.48
CA ASP A 83 24.71 4.46 14.48
C ASP A 83 23.95 3.83 13.30
N ARG A 84 24.00 2.49 13.24
CA ARG A 84 23.33 1.70 12.17
C ARG A 84 21.82 1.84 12.14
N PHE A 85 21.17 2.28 13.22
CA PHE A 85 19.71 2.48 13.28
C PHE A 85 19.33 3.90 12.86
N ALA A 86 20.09 4.91 13.30
CA ALA A 86 19.83 6.31 12.98
C ALA A 86 20.19 6.67 11.54
N SER A 87 21.19 6.01 10.96
CA SER A 87 21.74 6.31 9.62
C SER A 87 21.82 5.08 8.72
N PHE A 88 20.80 4.23 8.73
CA PHE A 88 20.80 2.95 8.00
C PHE A 88 21.15 3.08 6.50
N ASN A 89 20.65 4.12 5.84
CA ASN A 89 20.91 4.36 4.40
C ASN A 89 22.35 4.80 4.11
N ASN A 90 23.07 5.22 5.13
CA ASN A 90 24.46 5.72 5.01
C ASN A 90 25.51 4.64 5.27
N PHE A 91 25.12 3.40 5.54
CA PHE A 91 26.03 2.30 5.74
C PHE A 91 26.55 1.75 4.41
N THR A 92 27.87 1.78 4.23
CA THR A 92 28.54 1.21 3.07
C THR A 92 29.40 0.01 3.44
N ALA A 93 29.57 -0.94 2.52
CA ALA A 93 30.36 -2.12 2.76
C ALA A 93 31.88 -1.80 2.70
N ASP A 94 32.60 -2.11 3.77
CA ASP A 94 34.04 -2.05 3.83
C ASP A 94 34.61 -3.30 4.53
N ASN A 95 35.42 -4.06 3.84
CA ASN A 95 35.99 -5.31 4.35
C ASN A 95 37.16 -5.13 5.33
N THR A 96 37.66 -3.91 5.47
CA THR A 96 38.86 -3.60 6.26
C THR A 96 38.50 -3.06 7.65
N PHE A 97 37.31 -2.52 7.86
CA PHE A 97 36.88 -1.93 9.13
C PHE A 97 35.90 -2.81 9.89
N LEU A 98 36.03 -2.78 11.20
CA LEU A 98 35.10 -3.39 12.15
C LEU A 98 34.27 -2.31 12.80
N TYR A 99 32.94 -2.39 12.60
CA TYR A 99 31.97 -1.49 13.22
C TYR A 99 31.64 -1.93 14.66
N ARG A 100 31.51 -0.96 15.58
CA ARG A 100 30.99 -1.11 16.92
C ARG A 100 30.02 0.05 17.23
N GLY A 101 28.83 -0.26 17.70
CA GLY A 101 27.84 0.72 18.12
C GLY A 101 27.44 0.54 19.59
N VAL A 102 26.90 1.59 20.18
CA VAL A 102 26.27 1.53 21.50
C VAL A 102 25.09 0.56 21.47
N LYS A 103 24.95 -0.27 22.49
CA LYS A 103 23.82 -1.19 22.62
C LYS A 103 22.52 -0.39 22.81
N SER A 104 21.56 -0.58 21.93
CA SER A 104 20.29 0.12 21.95
C SER A 104 19.12 -0.76 22.40
N ARG A 105 17.98 -0.16 22.71
CA ARG A 105 16.74 -0.89 22.98
C ARG A 105 16.27 -1.73 21.79
N CYS A 106 16.64 -1.37 20.57
CA CYS A 106 16.36 -2.14 19.36
C CYS A 106 17.02 -3.53 19.31
N GLU A 107 18.02 -3.76 20.16
CA GLU A 107 18.76 -5.04 20.23
C GLU A 107 18.24 -5.95 21.33
N ILE A 108 17.28 -5.49 22.13
CA ILE A 108 16.69 -6.28 23.18
C ILE A 108 15.56 -7.12 22.58
N SER A 109 15.62 -8.43 22.75
CA SER A 109 14.69 -9.40 22.15
C SER A 109 13.19 -9.17 22.48
N SER A 110 12.88 -8.37 23.51
CA SER A 110 11.50 -8.00 23.86
C SER A 110 10.95 -6.81 23.08
N PHE A 111 11.79 -6.08 22.32
CA PHE A 111 11.37 -4.95 21.51
C PHE A 111 11.38 -5.34 20.04
N LEU A 112 10.24 -5.88 19.58
CA LEU A 112 10.09 -6.36 18.22
C LEU A 112 9.19 -5.40 17.43
N CYS A 113 9.78 -4.74 16.44
CA CYS A 113 9.02 -4.07 15.39
C CYS A 113 8.49 -5.09 14.39
N THR A 114 7.39 -4.76 13.73
CA THR A 114 6.82 -5.61 12.68
C THR A 114 7.72 -5.62 11.44
N LYS A 115 7.43 -6.53 10.51
CA LYS A 115 8.16 -6.71 9.25
C LYS A 115 8.30 -5.40 8.44
N ASN A 116 7.32 -4.50 8.52
CA ASN A 116 7.29 -3.24 7.77
C ASN A 116 7.83 -2.05 8.56
N GLU A 117 8.31 -2.27 9.74
CA GLU A 117 8.85 -1.24 10.62
C GLU A 117 10.36 -1.36 10.77
N ILE A 118 10.99 -0.25 11.08
CA ILE A 118 12.36 -0.17 11.57
C ILE A 118 12.34 0.33 13.01
N CYS A 119 13.18 -0.25 13.83
CA CYS A 119 13.38 0.23 15.18
C CYS A 119 14.30 1.46 15.15
N VAL A 120 13.86 2.55 15.76
CA VAL A 120 14.63 3.78 15.93
C VAL A 120 14.90 4.00 17.41
N PRO A 121 16.16 3.90 17.86
CA PRO A 121 16.50 4.10 19.28
C PRO A 121 16.51 5.58 19.64
N ASN A 122 16.06 5.87 20.87
CA ASN A 122 16.31 7.13 21.54
C ASN A 122 17.31 6.89 22.67
N TYR A 123 18.55 7.26 22.45
CA TYR A 123 19.64 7.06 23.41
C TYR A 123 19.56 7.96 24.64
N LYS A 124 18.91 9.14 24.53
CA LYS A 124 18.75 10.06 25.67
C LYS A 124 17.88 9.47 26.76
N ASP A 125 16.76 8.87 26.38
CA ASP A 125 15.75 8.34 27.30
C ASP A 125 15.87 6.82 27.45
N ASN A 126 16.85 6.20 26.78
CA ASN A 126 17.02 4.75 26.71
C ASN A 126 15.71 4.04 26.29
N THR A 127 15.01 4.61 25.30
CA THR A 127 13.79 4.08 24.70
C THR A 127 14.01 3.71 23.23
N ALA A 128 13.01 3.15 22.60
CA ALA A 128 12.99 2.94 21.16
C ALA A 128 11.55 3.05 20.66
N GLU A 129 11.39 3.42 19.40
CA GLU A 129 10.10 3.44 18.70
C GLU A 129 10.19 2.68 17.39
N CYS A 130 9.08 2.10 16.97
CA CYS A 130 8.96 1.51 15.65
C CYS A 130 8.46 2.57 14.66
N LYS A 131 9.21 2.83 13.60
CA LYS A 131 8.83 3.71 12.49
C LYS A 131 8.66 2.91 11.22
N CYS A 132 7.75 3.33 10.37
CA CYS A 132 7.55 2.67 9.08
C CYS A 132 8.85 2.69 8.26
N ARG A 133 9.24 1.54 7.73
CA ARG A 133 10.47 1.35 6.94
C ARG A 133 10.50 2.24 5.70
N TYR A 134 9.34 2.53 5.14
CA TYR A 134 9.15 3.34 3.95
C TYR A 134 8.45 4.64 4.38
N ALA A 135 9.18 5.74 4.39
CA ALA A 135 8.72 7.03 4.92
C ALA A 135 7.52 7.64 4.17
N SER A 136 7.29 7.23 2.91
CA SER A 136 6.19 7.72 2.09
C SER A 136 5.23 6.59 1.73
N GLY A 137 4.03 6.64 2.26
CA GLY A 137 2.94 5.81 1.79
C GLY A 137 2.49 4.67 2.73
N TYR A 138 3.07 4.53 3.91
CA TYR A 138 2.56 3.63 4.95
C TYR A 138 1.84 4.41 6.03
N THR A 139 0.74 3.87 6.55
CA THR A 139 -0.08 4.50 7.59
C THR A 139 -0.46 3.50 8.67
N GLY A 140 -0.86 4.02 9.82
CA GLY A 140 -1.30 3.19 10.95
C GLY A 140 -0.18 2.41 11.63
N LYS A 141 -0.55 1.56 12.58
CA LYS A 141 0.29 0.53 13.19
C LYS A 141 -0.38 -0.81 12.93
N PRO A 142 0.26 -1.76 12.25
CA PRO A 142 1.68 -1.89 11.93
C PRO A 142 2.05 -1.48 10.48
N CYS A 143 2.22 -0.21 10.16
CA CYS A 143 2.75 0.29 8.88
C CYS A 143 2.18 -0.41 7.63
N GLU A 144 0.92 -0.19 7.38
CA GLU A 144 0.20 -0.83 6.28
C GLU A 144 0.33 0.01 5.01
N ALA A 145 0.43 -0.64 3.85
CA ALA A 145 0.44 0.05 2.56
C ALA A 145 -0.87 0.81 2.34
N LYS A 146 -0.83 1.99 1.74
CA LYS A 146 -2.03 2.79 1.47
C LYS A 146 -2.88 2.25 0.33
N CYS A 147 -2.26 1.58 -0.63
CA CYS A 147 -2.92 1.07 -1.83
C CYS A 147 -2.12 -0.07 -2.49
N CYS A 148 -2.77 -0.81 -3.40
CA CYS A 148 -2.12 -1.89 -4.15
C CYS A 148 -0.94 -1.39 -5.01
N ALA A 149 -0.99 -0.16 -5.55
CA ALA A 149 0.12 0.41 -6.33
C ALA A 149 1.39 0.56 -5.50
N GLN A 150 1.26 0.81 -4.21
CA GLN A 150 2.41 0.84 -3.32
C GLN A 150 2.96 -0.56 -3.04
N LEU A 151 2.10 -1.54 -2.76
CA LEU A 151 2.52 -2.94 -2.61
C LEU A 151 3.30 -3.43 -3.83
N LEU A 152 2.86 -3.05 -5.04
CA LEU A 152 3.56 -3.39 -6.27
C LEU A 152 4.97 -2.77 -6.31
N ARG A 153 5.12 -1.48 -5.97
CA ARG A 153 6.44 -0.81 -5.87
C ARG A 153 7.36 -1.49 -4.85
N ASP A 154 6.78 -2.06 -3.79
CA ASP A 154 7.51 -2.78 -2.74
C ASP A 154 7.83 -4.24 -3.11
N GLY A 155 7.54 -4.64 -4.36
CA GLY A 155 7.90 -5.94 -4.92
C GLY A 155 6.86 -7.04 -4.76
N PHE A 156 5.62 -6.72 -4.36
CA PHE A 156 4.50 -7.67 -4.38
C PHE A 156 3.89 -7.72 -5.77
N THR A 157 4.24 -8.69 -6.57
CA THR A 157 3.88 -8.77 -8.01
C THR A 157 2.77 -9.76 -8.32
N SER A 158 2.31 -10.54 -7.35
CA SER A 158 1.27 -11.55 -7.56
C SER A 158 -0.11 -10.96 -7.29
N ASN A 159 -1.10 -11.30 -8.16
CA ASN A 159 -2.50 -11.04 -7.88
C ASN A 159 -2.92 -11.76 -6.60
N GLY A 160 -3.72 -11.10 -5.76
CA GLY A 160 -4.13 -11.72 -4.50
C GLY A 160 -4.79 -10.76 -3.53
N VAL A 161 -5.20 -11.32 -2.40
CA VAL A 161 -5.78 -10.54 -1.30
C VAL A 161 -4.67 -10.00 -0.42
N TYR A 162 -4.68 -8.69 -0.22
CA TYR A 162 -3.75 -7.95 0.62
C TYR A 162 -4.52 -7.04 1.59
N THR A 163 -3.83 -6.55 2.60
CA THR A 163 -4.39 -5.55 3.51
C THR A 163 -3.79 -4.19 3.18
N ILE A 164 -4.65 -3.18 3.01
CA ILE A 164 -4.26 -1.78 2.84
C ILE A 164 -4.87 -0.90 3.93
N ASN A 165 -4.28 0.25 4.16
CA ASN A 165 -4.80 1.27 5.08
C ASN A 165 -4.67 2.65 4.44
N PRO A 166 -5.68 3.11 3.68
CA PRO A 166 -5.57 4.34 2.89
C PRO A 166 -5.34 5.60 3.71
N ASP A 167 -5.94 5.70 4.88
CA ASP A 167 -6.11 6.92 5.68
C ASP A 167 -5.60 6.81 7.14
N GLY A 168 -5.04 5.66 7.52
CA GLY A 168 -4.59 5.39 8.90
C GLY A 168 -5.70 4.90 9.84
N GLY A 169 -6.92 4.71 9.35
CA GLY A 169 -8.04 4.14 10.08
C GLY A 169 -7.97 2.61 10.19
N LYS A 170 -9.13 1.94 10.15
CA LYS A 170 -9.19 0.48 10.17
C LYS A 170 -8.63 -0.11 8.86
N PRO A 171 -7.72 -1.10 8.92
CA PRO A 171 -7.23 -1.79 7.75
C PRO A 171 -8.34 -2.44 6.92
N ILE A 172 -8.16 -2.46 5.59
CA ILE A 172 -9.13 -2.99 4.62
C ILE A 172 -8.49 -4.16 3.87
N PRO A 173 -9.06 -5.37 3.94
CA PRO A 173 -8.67 -6.44 3.03
C PRO A 173 -9.20 -6.10 1.62
N VAL A 174 -8.35 -6.19 0.60
CA VAL A 174 -8.67 -5.87 -0.79
C VAL A 174 -8.07 -6.90 -1.73
N LEU A 175 -8.69 -7.09 -2.89
CA LEU A 175 -8.08 -7.79 -4.00
C LEU A 175 -7.18 -6.82 -4.77
N CYS A 176 -5.89 -7.14 -4.90
CA CYS A 176 -4.98 -6.41 -5.76
C CYS A 176 -4.78 -7.15 -7.09
N ASP A 177 -4.99 -6.46 -8.20
CA ASP A 177 -4.56 -6.88 -9.52
C ASP A 177 -3.19 -6.25 -9.81
N MET A 178 -2.17 -7.09 -9.83
CA MET A 178 -0.77 -6.68 -9.98
C MET A 178 -0.24 -6.84 -11.41
N THR A 179 -1.12 -7.22 -12.35
CA THR A 179 -0.73 -7.58 -13.71
C THR A 179 -1.34 -6.70 -14.80
N THR A 180 -2.63 -6.37 -14.70
CA THR A 180 -3.34 -5.61 -15.73
C THR A 180 -2.75 -4.22 -15.88
N ASP A 181 -2.36 -3.85 -17.09
CA ASP A 181 -1.85 -2.52 -17.45
C ASP A 181 -0.82 -1.96 -16.44
N GLY A 182 0.24 -2.75 -16.22
CA GLY A 182 1.32 -2.41 -15.30
C GLY A 182 0.97 -2.62 -13.81
N GLY A 183 -0.20 -3.18 -13.50
CA GLY A 183 -0.56 -3.63 -12.16
C GLY A 183 -0.81 -2.53 -11.12
N GLY A 184 -0.98 -2.96 -9.86
CA GLY A 184 -1.17 -2.05 -8.73
C GLY A 184 -2.60 -1.53 -8.57
N TRP A 185 -3.58 -2.23 -9.15
CA TRP A 185 -4.99 -1.90 -9.06
C TRP A 185 -5.64 -2.48 -7.80
N THR A 186 -6.44 -1.69 -7.14
CA THR A 186 -7.32 -2.12 -6.04
C THR A 186 -8.71 -2.40 -6.61
N VAL A 187 -9.12 -3.66 -6.63
CA VAL A 187 -10.43 -4.08 -7.15
C VAL A 187 -11.49 -3.81 -6.08
N PHE A 188 -12.62 -3.19 -6.47
CA PHE A 188 -13.72 -2.90 -5.57
C PHE A 188 -15.07 -3.52 -5.98
N GLN A 189 -15.20 -3.96 -7.25
CA GLN A 189 -16.35 -4.71 -7.74
C GLN A 189 -15.88 -5.83 -8.66
N ARG A 190 -16.47 -7.01 -8.52
CA ARG A 190 -16.30 -8.08 -9.51
C ARG A 190 -17.58 -8.87 -9.69
N ARG A 191 -17.98 -9.06 -10.96
CA ARG A 191 -19.00 -10.00 -11.42
C ARG A 191 -18.31 -11.10 -12.23
N LEU A 192 -18.73 -12.35 -12.06
CA LEU A 192 -18.02 -13.49 -12.62
C LEU A 192 -18.94 -14.63 -13.06
N ASP A 193 -19.91 -15.04 -12.22
CA ASP A 193 -20.70 -16.25 -12.39
C ASP A 193 -22.14 -16.17 -11.84
N GLY A 194 -22.51 -15.04 -11.27
CA GLY A 194 -23.83 -14.84 -10.66
C GLY A 194 -24.03 -15.54 -9.31
N SER A 195 -22.96 -16.02 -8.67
CA SER A 195 -23.03 -16.70 -7.38
C SER A 195 -23.42 -15.80 -6.22
N VAL A 196 -23.29 -14.46 -6.39
CA VAL A 196 -23.62 -13.46 -5.38
C VAL A 196 -24.79 -12.61 -5.85
N ASP A 197 -25.82 -12.48 -5.04
CA ASP A 197 -26.93 -11.54 -5.28
C ASP A 197 -26.44 -10.11 -5.04
N PHE A 198 -26.59 -9.24 -6.06
CA PHE A 198 -26.29 -7.82 -6.03
C PHE A 198 -27.53 -6.94 -5.83
N TYR A 199 -28.75 -7.48 -5.81
CA TYR A 199 -29.96 -6.72 -5.51
C TYR A 199 -30.16 -6.56 -4.01
N ARG A 200 -29.27 -5.80 -3.38
CA ARG A 200 -29.18 -5.61 -1.93
C ARG A 200 -29.61 -4.23 -1.49
N ASP A 201 -29.74 -4.06 -0.17
CA ASP A 201 -30.09 -2.84 0.50
C ASP A 201 -28.89 -1.88 0.70
N TRP A 202 -29.18 -0.68 1.15
CA TRP A 202 -28.18 0.36 1.43
C TRP A 202 -27.10 -0.11 2.39
N LYS A 203 -27.51 -0.75 3.48
CA LYS A 203 -26.56 -1.24 4.50
C LYS A 203 -25.57 -2.22 3.91
N ALA A 204 -26.01 -3.17 3.10
CA ALA A 204 -25.13 -4.12 2.45
C ALA A 204 -24.13 -3.41 1.50
N TYR A 205 -24.60 -2.46 0.69
CA TYR A 205 -23.72 -1.67 -0.18
C TYR A 205 -22.76 -0.77 0.58
N LYS A 206 -23.17 -0.21 1.71
CA LYS A 206 -22.33 0.56 2.61
C LYS A 206 -21.17 -0.27 3.16
N GLU A 207 -21.46 -1.44 3.72
CA GLU A 207 -20.52 -2.31 4.42
C GLU A 207 -19.68 -3.19 3.47
N GLY A 208 -20.25 -3.55 2.30
CA GLY A 208 -19.68 -4.50 1.35
C GLY A 208 -20.19 -5.92 1.55
N PHE A 209 -20.10 -6.74 0.50
CA PHE A 209 -20.60 -8.13 0.49
C PHE A 209 -19.86 -8.99 -0.54
N GLY A 210 -20.06 -10.30 -0.46
CA GLY A 210 -19.43 -11.28 -1.34
C GLY A 210 -18.08 -11.76 -0.82
N SER A 211 -17.26 -12.29 -1.72
CA SER A 211 -15.93 -12.82 -1.40
C SER A 211 -14.87 -12.23 -2.32
N LEU A 212 -13.76 -11.78 -1.78
CA LEU A 212 -12.62 -11.27 -2.57
C LEU A 212 -12.02 -12.35 -3.50
N SER A 213 -12.32 -13.62 -3.30
CA SER A 213 -11.95 -14.72 -4.21
C SER A 213 -12.97 -14.99 -5.32
N GLY A 214 -14.21 -14.47 -5.20
CA GLY A 214 -15.31 -14.65 -6.15
C GLY A 214 -15.90 -13.30 -6.58
N GLU A 215 -17.25 -13.19 -6.60
CA GLU A 215 -17.97 -11.94 -6.80
C GLU A 215 -18.06 -11.14 -5.51
N PHE A 216 -17.92 -9.81 -5.59
CA PHE A 216 -18.01 -8.93 -4.43
C PHE A 216 -18.24 -7.46 -4.79
N TRP A 217 -18.72 -6.73 -3.80
CA TRP A 217 -18.68 -5.27 -3.67
C TRP A 217 -17.90 -4.92 -2.41
N LEU A 218 -16.88 -4.05 -2.52
CA LEU A 218 -15.95 -3.73 -1.41
C LEU A 218 -16.61 -2.96 -0.26
N GLY A 219 -17.74 -2.31 -0.53
CA GLY A 219 -18.42 -1.39 0.37
C GLY A 219 -18.16 0.07 0.04
N ASN A 220 -19.24 0.89 0.07
CA ASN A 220 -19.16 2.31 -0.28
C ASN A 220 -18.31 3.09 0.73
N ASP A 221 -18.34 2.73 2.03
CA ASP A 221 -17.48 3.33 3.05
C ASP A 221 -16.00 3.09 2.73
N ASN A 222 -15.64 1.86 2.36
CA ASN A 222 -14.27 1.53 1.98
C ASN A 222 -13.87 2.20 0.67
N LEU A 223 -14.78 2.27 -0.30
CA LEU A 223 -14.55 2.92 -1.59
C LEU A 223 -14.33 4.43 -1.41
N HIS A 224 -15.14 5.08 -0.55
CA HIS A 224 -14.90 6.48 -0.15
C HIS A 224 -13.51 6.66 0.43
N ARG A 225 -13.10 5.84 1.41
CA ARG A 225 -11.78 5.93 2.04
C ARG A 225 -10.64 5.78 1.03
N VAL A 226 -10.74 4.82 0.12
CA VAL A 226 -9.72 4.58 -0.93
C VAL A 226 -9.62 5.77 -1.89
N THR A 227 -10.77 6.32 -2.32
CA THR A 227 -10.82 7.40 -3.32
C THR A 227 -10.62 8.80 -2.73
N ASN A 228 -10.76 8.96 -1.41
CA ASN A 228 -10.53 10.23 -0.72
C ASN A 228 -9.09 10.39 -0.24
N ALA A 229 -8.41 9.29 0.08
CA ALA A 229 -7.02 9.32 0.56
C ALA A 229 -6.00 9.67 -0.53
N ASN A 230 -6.33 9.39 -1.81
CA ASN A 230 -5.44 9.64 -2.95
C ASN A 230 -6.27 10.05 -4.17
N GLU A 231 -5.67 10.80 -5.09
CA GLU A 231 -6.23 10.89 -6.44
C GLU A 231 -6.08 9.54 -7.14
N VAL A 232 -7.20 9.00 -7.61
CA VAL A 232 -7.23 7.71 -8.28
C VAL A 232 -7.81 7.80 -9.68
N MET A 233 -7.38 6.92 -10.56
CA MET A 233 -8.01 6.60 -11.81
C MET A 233 -8.85 5.32 -11.65
N LEU A 234 -9.93 5.21 -12.45
CA LEU A 234 -10.79 4.03 -12.54
C LEU A 234 -10.48 3.28 -13.82
N ARG A 235 -10.47 1.96 -13.74
CA ARG A 235 -10.57 1.06 -14.88
C ARG A 235 -11.74 0.09 -14.69
N VAL A 236 -12.50 -0.12 -15.74
CA VAL A 236 -13.60 -1.09 -15.83
C VAL A 236 -13.25 -2.07 -16.94
N ASP A 237 -12.98 -3.31 -16.59
CA ASP A 237 -12.80 -4.40 -17.55
C ASP A 237 -14.13 -5.14 -17.76
N LEU A 238 -14.48 -5.43 -19.00
CA LEU A 238 -15.73 -6.03 -19.43
C LEU A 238 -15.47 -7.23 -20.34
N GLU A 239 -16.20 -8.33 -20.15
CA GLU A 239 -16.15 -9.52 -20.98
C GLU A 239 -17.58 -10.01 -21.28
N ASP A 240 -17.85 -10.33 -22.53
CA ASP A 240 -19.10 -10.97 -22.96
C ASP A 240 -18.97 -12.52 -22.98
N PHE A 241 -20.07 -13.23 -23.28
CA PHE A 241 -20.07 -14.69 -23.37
C PHE A 241 -19.46 -15.22 -24.66
N GLU A 242 -19.24 -14.38 -25.65
CA GLU A 242 -18.55 -14.69 -26.90
C GLU A 242 -17.03 -14.57 -26.78
N GLY A 243 -16.52 -14.11 -25.62
CA GLY A 243 -15.09 -13.95 -25.36
C GLY A 243 -14.50 -12.63 -25.81
N ASN A 244 -15.33 -11.65 -26.19
CA ASN A 244 -14.86 -10.30 -26.47
C ASN A 244 -14.55 -9.58 -25.17
N ILE A 245 -13.35 -8.99 -25.09
CA ILE A 245 -12.86 -8.25 -23.94
C ILE A 245 -12.66 -6.79 -24.33
N THR A 246 -13.13 -5.87 -23.48
CA THR A 246 -12.99 -4.44 -23.68
C THR A 246 -12.82 -3.73 -22.33
N TYR A 247 -12.47 -2.45 -22.35
CA TYR A 247 -12.30 -1.67 -21.13
C TYR A 247 -12.71 -0.21 -21.29
N ALA A 248 -13.05 0.40 -20.16
CA ALA A 248 -13.23 1.84 -19.99
C ALA A 248 -12.32 2.35 -18.88
N GLU A 249 -11.71 3.51 -19.07
CA GLU A 249 -10.87 4.18 -18.07
C GLU A 249 -11.35 5.62 -17.87
N TYR A 250 -11.22 6.09 -16.64
CA TYR A 250 -11.51 7.47 -16.25
C TYR A 250 -10.34 8.00 -15.43
N LYS A 251 -9.75 9.11 -15.88
CA LYS A 251 -8.57 9.66 -15.19
C LYS A 251 -8.89 10.15 -13.78
N THR A 252 -10.14 10.50 -13.50
CA THR A 252 -10.57 10.86 -12.14
C THR A 252 -11.76 10.02 -11.76
N PHE A 253 -11.67 9.37 -10.60
CA PHE A 253 -12.76 8.68 -9.95
C PHE A 253 -12.78 9.03 -8.47
N LYS A 254 -13.91 9.51 -7.97
CA LYS A 254 -14.08 9.83 -6.55
C LYS A 254 -15.50 9.49 -6.12
N VAL A 255 -15.63 8.95 -4.92
CA VAL A 255 -16.90 8.68 -4.25
C VAL A 255 -16.92 9.49 -2.96
N ALA A 256 -17.94 10.34 -2.80
CA ALA A 256 -18.18 11.11 -1.58
C ALA A 256 -18.50 10.20 -0.39
N ASP A 257 -18.63 10.77 0.80
CA ASP A 257 -19.06 10.04 1.99
C ASP A 257 -20.58 9.76 2.02
N GLU A 258 -21.03 9.04 3.04
CA GLU A 258 -22.43 8.72 3.23
C GLU A 258 -23.32 9.97 3.40
N ALA A 259 -22.78 11.07 3.98
CA ALA A 259 -23.53 12.31 4.17
C ALA A 259 -23.95 12.95 2.84
N ASP A 260 -23.22 12.70 1.75
CA ASP A 260 -23.59 13.06 0.38
C ASP A 260 -24.03 11.83 -0.45
N ASN A 261 -24.59 10.81 0.18
CA ASN A 261 -25.08 9.59 -0.45
C ASN A 261 -24.09 9.01 -1.47
N TYR A 262 -22.80 8.97 -1.12
CA TYR A 262 -21.72 8.43 -1.95
C TYR A 262 -21.67 8.99 -3.37
N ARG A 263 -21.89 10.29 -3.55
CA ARG A 263 -21.90 10.96 -4.85
C ARG A 263 -20.67 10.63 -5.67
N LEU A 264 -20.90 10.30 -6.95
CA LEU A 264 -19.88 9.95 -7.93
C LEU A 264 -19.27 11.19 -8.59
N THR A 265 -17.96 11.19 -8.75
CA THR A 265 -17.25 12.12 -9.65
C THR A 265 -16.39 11.33 -10.63
N LEU A 266 -16.64 11.53 -11.93
CA LEU A 266 -15.84 10.97 -13.04
C LEU A 266 -15.33 12.10 -13.92
N ARG A 267 -14.14 11.92 -14.49
CA ARG A 267 -13.58 12.82 -15.52
C ARG A 267 -12.69 12.06 -16.49
N GLU A 268 -12.65 12.54 -17.73
CA GLU A 268 -11.70 12.17 -18.78
C GLU A 268 -11.72 10.68 -19.11
N TYR A 269 -12.72 10.30 -19.90
CA TYR A 269 -12.87 8.95 -20.43
C TYR A 269 -11.77 8.62 -21.45
N ASN A 270 -11.33 7.35 -21.43
CA ASN A 270 -10.54 6.66 -22.43
C ASN A 270 -10.96 5.18 -22.48
N GLY A 271 -10.69 4.47 -23.57
CA GLY A 271 -10.91 3.03 -23.63
C GLY A 271 -11.59 2.56 -24.90
N THR A 272 -11.86 1.26 -24.99
CA THR A 272 -12.41 0.59 -26.16
C THR A 272 -13.88 0.19 -26.02
N ALA A 273 -14.45 0.27 -24.78
CA ALA A 273 -15.83 -0.14 -24.49
C ALA A 273 -16.89 0.87 -24.94
N GLY A 274 -16.50 2.09 -25.32
CA GLY A 274 -17.38 3.23 -25.37
C GLY A 274 -17.75 3.74 -23.96
N ASP A 275 -18.20 4.99 -23.88
CA ASP A 275 -18.51 5.61 -22.59
C ASP A 275 -19.98 5.36 -22.19
N SER A 276 -20.19 4.51 -21.20
CA SER A 276 -21.49 4.30 -20.58
C SER A 276 -21.50 4.63 -19.09
N PHE A 277 -20.55 5.43 -18.60
CA PHE A 277 -20.50 5.75 -17.16
C PHE A 277 -20.38 7.25 -16.88
N MET A 278 -19.85 8.07 -17.80
CA MET A 278 -19.69 9.51 -17.59
C MET A 278 -21.02 10.22 -17.32
N ASP A 279 -22.14 9.78 -17.94
CA ASP A 279 -23.47 10.35 -17.72
C ASP A 279 -23.97 10.20 -16.27
N HIS A 280 -23.39 9.27 -15.52
CA HIS A 280 -23.67 9.06 -14.09
C HIS A 280 -22.84 9.95 -13.17
N SER A 281 -21.88 10.73 -13.70
CA SER A 281 -21.06 11.64 -12.89
C SER A 281 -21.94 12.74 -12.25
N GLY A 282 -21.72 12.99 -10.97
CA GLY A 282 -22.52 13.91 -10.18
C GLY A 282 -23.75 13.28 -9.51
N MET A 283 -24.09 12.02 -9.83
CA MET A 283 -25.24 11.33 -9.23
C MET A 283 -24.87 10.73 -7.88
N GLN A 284 -25.88 10.65 -7.01
CA GLN A 284 -25.83 9.96 -5.73
C GLN A 284 -26.09 8.47 -5.93
N PHE A 285 -25.65 7.64 -5.00
CA PHE A 285 -25.87 6.20 -5.04
C PHE A 285 -27.31 5.87 -4.62
N SER A 286 -27.95 4.91 -5.30
CA SER A 286 -29.30 4.44 -4.98
C SER A 286 -29.33 2.94 -4.86
N THR A 287 -30.11 2.45 -3.92
CA THR A 287 -30.44 1.04 -3.67
C THR A 287 -31.94 0.83 -3.65
N LYS A 288 -32.41 -0.41 -3.60
CA LYS A 288 -33.86 -0.73 -3.58
C LYS A 288 -34.63 -0.11 -2.42
N ASP A 289 -33.98 0.23 -1.33
CA ASP A 289 -34.54 0.80 -0.09
C ASP A 289 -34.16 2.28 0.13
N GLN A 290 -33.21 2.81 -0.66
CA GLN A 290 -32.84 4.23 -0.62
C GLN A 290 -32.73 4.78 -2.04
N ASP A 291 -33.69 5.65 -2.38
CA ASP A 291 -33.79 6.28 -3.69
C ASP A 291 -33.22 7.70 -3.64
N SER A 292 -32.15 7.92 -4.41
CA SER A 292 -31.45 9.20 -4.57
C SER A 292 -31.32 9.59 -6.04
N ASP A 293 -32.03 8.90 -6.95
CA ASP A 293 -31.97 9.16 -8.39
C ASP A 293 -32.83 10.36 -8.82
N GLN A 294 -32.77 10.72 -10.11
CA GLN A 294 -33.48 11.86 -10.67
C GLN A 294 -34.77 11.45 -11.43
N SER A 295 -35.11 10.17 -11.40
CA SER A 295 -36.28 9.63 -12.07
C SER A 295 -37.58 9.81 -11.21
N LYS A 296 -38.74 9.65 -11.82
CA LYS A 296 -40.02 9.58 -11.09
C LYS A 296 -40.30 8.21 -10.49
N ILE A 297 -39.53 7.22 -10.86
CA ILE A 297 -39.59 5.84 -10.36
C ILE A 297 -38.25 5.49 -9.79
N SER A 298 -38.20 4.64 -8.76
CA SER A 298 -36.91 4.13 -8.27
C SER A 298 -36.25 3.25 -9.32
N CYS A 299 -35.14 3.74 -9.91
CA CYS A 299 -34.36 3.02 -10.90
C CYS A 299 -33.78 1.72 -10.34
N ALA A 300 -33.35 1.75 -9.08
CA ALA A 300 -32.82 0.58 -8.38
C ALA A 300 -33.87 -0.54 -8.24
N GLN A 301 -35.12 -0.17 -7.91
CA GLN A 301 -36.22 -1.14 -7.82
C GLN A 301 -36.64 -1.64 -9.21
N TYR A 302 -36.72 -0.75 -10.18
CA TYR A 302 -37.17 -1.11 -11.53
C TYR A 302 -36.17 -2.00 -12.26
N TYR A 303 -34.87 -1.62 -12.25
CA TYR A 303 -33.80 -2.32 -12.98
C TYR A 303 -32.96 -3.27 -12.09
N LYS A 304 -33.45 -3.61 -10.89
CA LYS A 304 -32.93 -4.71 -10.04
C LYS A 304 -31.43 -4.62 -9.76
N GLY A 305 -30.95 -3.39 -9.51
CA GLY A 305 -29.54 -3.16 -9.20
C GLY A 305 -29.37 -2.12 -8.09
N ALA A 306 -28.15 -1.65 -7.94
CA ALA A 306 -27.79 -0.50 -7.12
C ALA A 306 -26.63 0.22 -7.79
N TRP A 307 -26.79 1.52 -8.02
CA TRP A 307 -25.88 2.28 -8.87
C TRP A 307 -26.01 3.78 -8.63
N TRP A 308 -25.18 4.56 -9.27
CA TRP A 308 -25.32 6.02 -9.35
C TRP A 308 -26.31 6.40 -10.44
N TYR A 309 -27.57 6.05 -10.26
CA TYR A 309 -28.62 6.28 -11.23
C TYR A 309 -28.90 7.78 -11.43
N LYS A 310 -29.20 8.18 -12.69
CA LYS A 310 -29.62 9.52 -13.08
C LYS A 310 -31.13 9.50 -13.39
N GLY A 311 -31.53 9.62 -14.61
CA GLY A 311 -32.90 9.32 -15.06
C GLY A 311 -33.07 7.90 -15.62
N CYS A 312 -32.50 7.00 -15.17
CA CYS A 312 -31.97 5.80 -14.74
C CYS A 312 -30.52 5.54 -15.20
N HIS A 313 -30.24 4.77 -16.29
CA HIS A 313 -28.87 4.39 -16.56
C HIS A 313 -28.57 4.08 -18.04
N ILE A 314 -27.28 4.15 -18.39
CA ILE A 314 -26.66 3.59 -19.57
C ILE A 314 -25.58 2.54 -19.24
N SER A 315 -25.30 2.34 -17.92
CA SER A 315 -24.59 1.18 -17.39
C SER A 315 -25.19 0.76 -16.05
N ASN A 316 -25.26 -0.56 -15.80
CA ASN A 316 -25.81 -1.16 -14.57
C ASN A 316 -25.02 -2.41 -14.20
N LEU A 317 -23.74 -2.25 -13.82
CA LEU A 317 -22.85 -3.39 -13.58
C LEU A 317 -23.19 -4.17 -12.31
N ASN A 318 -24.07 -3.63 -11.46
CA ASN A 318 -24.64 -4.29 -10.29
C ASN A 318 -26.07 -4.85 -10.53
N GLY A 319 -26.52 -4.91 -11.77
CA GLY A 319 -27.78 -5.54 -12.17
C GLY A 319 -27.79 -7.08 -12.01
N PHE A 320 -28.90 -7.70 -12.37
CA PHE A 320 -29.04 -9.15 -12.36
C PHE A 320 -28.05 -9.83 -13.31
N TYR A 321 -27.51 -10.96 -12.89
CA TYR A 321 -26.65 -11.79 -13.72
C TYR A 321 -27.50 -12.71 -14.61
N LEU A 322 -27.75 -12.30 -15.88
CA LEU A 322 -28.72 -12.94 -16.77
C LEU A 322 -28.10 -13.80 -17.88
N ASN A 323 -26.79 -14.09 -17.81
CA ASN A 323 -26.09 -15.00 -18.71
C ASN A 323 -26.21 -14.66 -20.21
N GLY A 324 -25.81 -13.45 -20.61
CA GLY A 324 -25.81 -13.05 -22.03
C GLY A 324 -27.12 -12.41 -22.45
N GLN A 325 -27.63 -12.78 -23.63
CA GLN A 325 -28.84 -12.17 -24.20
C GLN A 325 -30.09 -12.53 -23.41
N HIS A 326 -30.95 -11.55 -23.12
CA HIS A 326 -32.17 -11.72 -22.34
C HIS A 326 -33.31 -10.83 -22.86
N ALA A 327 -34.55 -11.16 -22.52
CA ALA A 327 -35.75 -10.47 -23.00
C ALA A 327 -36.12 -9.22 -22.17
N SER A 328 -35.72 -9.17 -20.89
CA SER A 328 -36.01 -8.03 -20.02
C SER A 328 -35.14 -6.81 -20.39
N HIS A 329 -35.72 -5.62 -20.35
CA HIS A 329 -35.01 -4.40 -20.73
C HIS A 329 -34.14 -3.88 -19.57
N ALA A 330 -32.84 -3.81 -19.78
CA ALA A 330 -31.86 -3.08 -18.95
C ALA A 330 -31.72 -3.55 -17.46
N GLU A 331 -32.23 -4.73 -17.09
CA GLU A 331 -32.10 -5.28 -15.73
C GLU A 331 -30.77 -6.03 -15.50
N GLY A 332 -30.03 -6.32 -16.59
CA GLY A 332 -28.83 -7.12 -16.56
C GLY A 332 -27.58 -6.35 -16.11
N VAL A 333 -26.45 -7.05 -16.12
CA VAL A 333 -25.11 -6.45 -16.02
C VAL A 333 -24.78 -5.76 -17.33
N ASN A 334 -25.24 -4.50 -17.48
CA ASN A 334 -25.25 -3.80 -18.74
C ASN A 334 -24.14 -2.76 -18.88
N TRP A 335 -23.59 -2.67 -20.09
CA TRP A 335 -22.80 -1.54 -20.60
C TRP A 335 -23.28 -1.23 -22.01
N PHE A 336 -24.07 -0.14 -22.17
CA PHE A 336 -24.83 0.12 -23.37
C PHE A 336 -23.98 0.21 -24.63
N THR A 337 -22.88 0.93 -24.58
CA THR A 337 -22.02 1.14 -25.76
C THR A 337 -21.24 -0.12 -26.18
N PHE A 338 -21.19 -1.16 -25.33
CA PHE A 338 -20.58 -2.44 -25.67
C PHE A 338 -21.59 -3.46 -26.19
N ARG A 339 -22.65 -3.78 -25.43
CA ARG A 339 -23.61 -4.85 -25.76
C ARG A 339 -25.09 -4.45 -25.67
N GLY A 340 -25.40 -3.17 -25.40
CA GLY A 340 -26.76 -2.67 -25.30
C GLY A 340 -27.46 -3.10 -24.00
N PHE A 341 -28.80 -2.95 -23.97
CA PHE A 341 -29.63 -3.18 -22.78
C PHE A 341 -30.20 -4.60 -22.68
N TYR A 342 -30.12 -5.39 -23.71
CA TYR A 342 -30.67 -6.76 -23.78
C TYR A 342 -29.60 -7.85 -23.65
N TYR A 343 -28.43 -7.47 -23.12
CA TYR A 343 -27.33 -8.37 -22.91
C TYR A 343 -26.69 -8.16 -21.55
N SER A 344 -26.64 -9.21 -20.74
CA SER A 344 -25.95 -9.22 -19.45
C SER A 344 -24.55 -9.78 -19.60
N LEU A 345 -23.55 -8.98 -19.26
CA LEU A 345 -22.13 -9.33 -19.39
C LEU A 345 -21.75 -10.54 -18.55
N LYS A 346 -20.78 -11.30 -19.02
CA LYS A 346 -20.21 -12.49 -18.38
C LYS A 346 -19.32 -12.10 -17.20
N ARG A 347 -18.43 -11.10 -17.40
CA ARG A 347 -17.51 -10.64 -16.39
C ARG A 347 -17.42 -9.12 -16.39
N THR A 348 -17.38 -8.56 -15.21
CA THR A 348 -16.99 -7.17 -15.00
C THR A 348 -16.04 -7.07 -13.82
N GLU A 349 -15.09 -6.16 -13.91
CA GLU A 349 -14.19 -5.85 -12.82
C GLU A 349 -13.93 -4.34 -12.78
N MET A 350 -14.32 -3.69 -11.68
CA MET A 350 -14.06 -2.27 -11.45
C MET A 350 -12.91 -2.13 -10.46
N LYS A 351 -11.92 -1.36 -10.83
CA LYS A 351 -10.69 -1.21 -10.03
C LYS A 351 -10.11 0.18 -10.13
N VAL A 352 -9.47 0.61 -9.06
CA VAL A 352 -8.84 1.93 -8.96
C VAL A 352 -7.34 1.80 -8.74
N LYS A 353 -6.60 2.79 -9.27
CA LYS A 353 -5.15 2.90 -9.11
C LYS A 353 -4.81 4.32 -8.70
N ALA A 354 -4.02 4.47 -7.62
CA ALA A 354 -3.52 5.76 -7.20
C ALA A 354 -2.62 6.34 -8.29
N LYS A 355 -2.83 7.61 -8.63
CA LYS A 355 -1.90 8.36 -9.47
C LYS A 355 -0.58 8.51 -8.72
N GLY A 356 0.50 8.22 -9.37
CA GLY A 356 1.86 8.26 -8.81
C GLY A 356 2.34 9.66 -8.46
#